data_391fbb63020721373a07f7a6f5ce06ea
#
_entry.id   391fbb63020721373a07f7a6f5ce06ea
#
_cell.length_a   1.000
_cell.length_b   1.000
_cell.length_c   1.000
_cell.angle_alpha   90.00
_cell.angle_beta   90.00
_cell.angle_gamma   90.00
#
_symmetry.space_group_name_H-M   'P 1'
#
loop_
_entity.id
_entity.type
_entity.pdbx_description
1 polymer ?
#
loop_
_entity_poly.entity_id
_entity_poly.type
_entity_poly.pdbx_seq_one_letter_code
_entity_poly.pdbx_strand_id
1 'polypeptide(L)'
;RGQLDDDANGGVRETTGLPWAAMQPQTLADGSEVDVMHACGHDAHITWLLGVASAMTELKSEWSGTLVVYAQPAEEVGLGAKAMVDDGLGTRGFPKPDFALGSHTAPAAVGMVSNTAGVRMAGVDQLDVELRGVGGHGSAPELAIDPVVMAAQAVLAYQTIVSRTIDPQTPAVLTVGAIRAGRDNNVIP
;
A
#
# COMPACT_ATOMS: atom_id res chain seq x y z
N ARG A 1 5.00 -9.83 -14.23
CA ARG A 1 4.55 -9.63 -12.83
C ARG A 1 5.79 -9.61 -11.98
N GLY A 2 6.19 -8.41 -11.51
CA GLY A 2 7.28 -8.27 -10.55
C GLY A 2 6.95 -9.00 -9.25
N GLN A 3 7.96 -9.50 -8.58
CA GLN A 3 7.79 -10.10 -7.27
C GLN A 3 7.56 -8.94 -6.28
N LEU A 4 6.42 -8.98 -5.60
CA LEU A 4 6.12 -8.05 -4.53
C LEU A 4 6.87 -8.54 -3.29
N ASP A 5 8.01 -7.95 -3.02
CA ASP A 5 8.64 -8.07 -1.71
C ASP A 5 8.27 -6.81 -0.93
N ASP A 6 7.28 -6.97 -0.07
CA ASP A 6 6.85 -5.92 0.83
C ASP A 6 7.92 -5.81 1.93
N ASP A 7 8.74 -4.78 1.85
CA ASP A 7 9.59 -4.41 2.97
C ASP A 7 8.81 -3.53 3.96
N ALA A 8 9.35 -3.34 5.13
CA ALA A 8 8.75 -2.53 6.19
C ALA A 8 8.48 -1.05 5.78
N ASN A 9 8.89 -0.66 4.58
CA ASN A 9 8.72 0.66 4.00
C ASN A 9 7.76 0.67 2.79
N GLY A 10 7.12 -0.48 2.46
CA GLY A 10 6.19 -0.59 1.33
C GLY A 10 6.87 -0.53 -0.06
N GLY A 11 8.17 -0.79 -0.13
CA GLY A 11 8.91 -0.83 -1.40
C GLY A 11 8.66 -2.12 -2.17
N VAL A 12 8.42 -2.00 -3.47
CA VAL A 12 8.31 -3.14 -4.39
C VAL A 12 9.58 -3.21 -5.22
N ARG A 13 10.22 -4.38 -5.22
CA ARG A 13 11.44 -4.60 -6.00
C ARG A 13 11.20 -4.58 -7.48
N GLU A 14 12.06 -3.86 -8.22
CA GLU A 14 12.12 -3.95 -9.66
C GLU A 14 12.78 -5.29 -10.08
N THR A 15 12.00 -6.17 -10.66
CA THR A 15 12.47 -7.47 -11.13
C THR A 15 12.00 -7.78 -12.56
N THR A 16 11.41 -6.81 -13.25
CA THR A 16 10.82 -7.03 -14.57
C THR A 16 11.86 -7.18 -15.67
N GLY A 17 13.06 -6.61 -15.49
CA GLY A 17 14.11 -6.56 -16.51
C GLY A 17 13.72 -5.75 -17.76
N LEU A 18 12.71 -4.90 -17.68
CA LEU A 18 12.27 -4.06 -18.78
C LEU A 18 13.29 -2.97 -19.06
N PRO A 19 13.47 -2.53 -20.31
CA PRO A 19 14.47 -1.53 -20.67
C PRO A 19 14.17 -0.12 -20.10
N TRP A 20 12.97 0.11 -19.57
CA TRP A 20 12.55 1.32 -18.86
C TRP A 20 12.31 1.10 -17.37
N ALA A 21 12.79 -0.01 -16.81
CA ALA A 21 12.71 -0.28 -15.39
C ALA A 21 13.39 0.82 -14.58
N ALA A 22 12.78 1.20 -13.46
CA ALA A 22 13.39 2.16 -12.54
C ALA A 22 14.57 1.49 -11.82
N MET A 23 15.77 2.05 -11.98
CA MET A 23 16.99 1.59 -11.30
C MET A 23 17.35 2.56 -10.18
N GLN A 24 16.39 2.83 -9.30
CA GLN A 24 16.57 3.73 -8.15
C GLN A 24 16.68 2.86 -6.88
N PRO A 25 17.86 2.79 -6.27
CA PRO A 25 18.04 1.99 -5.07
C PRO A 25 17.31 2.61 -3.88
N GLN A 26 16.72 1.75 -3.09
CA GLN A 26 16.19 2.05 -1.76
C GLN A 26 16.87 1.14 -0.74
N THR A 27 17.30 1.72 0.37
CA THR A 27 17.84 0.95 1.48
C THR A 27 16.70 0.47 2.37
N LEU A 28 16.59 -0.83 2.53
CA LEU A 28 15.58 -1.45 3.40
C LEU A 28 15.97 -1.35 4.90
N ALA A 29 15.02 -1.68 5.77
CA ALA A 29 15.24 -1.66 7.22
C ALA A 29 16.36 -2.61 7.69
N ASP A 30 16.65 -3.67 6.95
CA ASP A 30 17.73 -4.62 7.20
C ASP A 30 19.09 -4.16 6.65
N GLY A 31 19.15 -2.98 6.00
CA GLY A 31 20.33 -2.41 5.39
C GLY A 31 20.63 -2.93 3.97
N SER A 32 19.82 -3.81 3.41
CA SER A 32 19.97 -4.23 2.02
C SER A 32 19.50 -3.13 1.05
N GLU A 33 20.06 -3.09 -0.14
CA GLU A 33 19.61 -2.20 -1.22
C GLU A 33 18.80 -2.96 -2.25
N VAL A 34 17.70 -2.37 -2.70
CA VAL A 34 16.83 -2.91 -3.75
C VAL A 34 16.41 -1.79 -4.70
N ASP A 35 16.28 -2.13 -5.97
CA ASP A 35 15.66 -1.21 -6.93
C ASP A 35 14.14 -1.26 -6.78
N VAL A 36 13.52 -0.09 -6.69
CA VAL A 36 12.06 0.03 -6.52
C VAL A 36 11.36 0.20 -7.86
N MET A 37 10.10 -0.19 -7.92
CA MET A 37 9.28 -0.09 -9.13
C MET A 37 7.94 0.59 -8.84
N HIS A 38 7.32 1.12 -9.89
CA HIS A 38 5.93 1.59 -9.84
C HIS A 38 4.94 0.44 -10.06
N ALA A 39 4.77 -0.41 -9.04
CA ALA A 39 3.87 -1.56 -9.11
C ALA A 39 2.39 -1.17 -9.07
N CYS A 40 2.06 0.00 -8.53
CA CYS A 40 0.71 0.52 -8.40
C CYS A 40 0.35 1.58 -9.47
N GLY A 41 1.22 1.81 -10.47
CA GLY A 41 0.94 2.73 -11.59
C GLY A 41 1.05 4.21 -11.26
N HIS A 42 1.77 4.60 -10.21
CA HIS A 42 1.91 6.00 -9.79
C HIS A 42 2.67 6.84 -10.82
N ASP A 43 3.51 6.25 -11.65
CA ASP A 43 4.14 6.88 -12.81
C ASP A 43 3.10 7.36 -13.85
N ALA A 44 2.06 6.56 -14.08
CA ALA A 44 0.93 6.96 -14.91
C ALA A 44 0.12 8.09 -14.24
N HIS A 45 -0.08 8.04 -12.91
CA HIS A 45 -0.79 9.07 -12.17
C HIS A 45 -0.06 10.44 -12.27
N ILE A 46 1.27 10.45 -12.15
CA ILE A 46 2.09 11.65 -12.33
C ILE A 46 1.96 12.18 -13.78
N THR A 47 1.98 11.29 -14.76
CA THR A 47 1.79 11.65 -16.17
C THR A 47 0.43 12.30 -16.42
N TRP A 48 -0.64 11.77 -15.84
CA TRP A 48 -1.97 12.36 -15.92
C TRP A 48 -2.02 13.74 -15.26
N LEU A 49 -1.40 13.88 -14.08
CA LEU A 49 -1.34 15.17 -13.37
C LEU A 49 -0.67 16.25 -14.24
N LEU A 50 0.45 15.93 -14.88
CA LEU A 50 1.13 16.82 -15.80
C LEU A 50 0.28 17.15 -17.04
N GLY A 51 -0.39 16.16 -17.60
CA GLY A 51 -1.32 16.33 -18.73
C GLY A 51 -2.48 17.27 -18.39
N VAL A 52 -3.10 17.07 -17.21
CA VAL A 52 -4.17 17.94 -16.73
C VAL A 52 -3.65 19.38 -16.51
N ALA A 53 -2.51 19.55 -15.86
CA ALA A 53 -1.93 20.87 -15.64
C ALA A 53 -1.65 21.62 -16.96
N SER A 54 -1.11 20.91 -17.97
CA SER A 54 -0.88 21.46 -19.31
C SER A 54 -2.20 21.87 -19.99
N ALA A 55 -3.15 20.94 -20.08
CA ALA A 55 -4.44 21.19 -20.73
C ALA A 55 -5.20 22.35 -20.06
N MET A 56 -5.23 22.40 -18.73
CA MET A 56 -5.90 23.48 -18.00
C MET A 56 -5.20 24.82 -18.18
N THR A 57 -3.88 24.81 -18.40
CA THR A 57 -3.14 26.04 -18.74
C THR A 57 -3.48 26.50 -20.14
N GLU A 58 -3.51 25.61 -21.12
CA GLU A 58 -3.88 25.93 -22.51
C GLU A 58 -5.32 26.44 -22.64
N LEU A 59 -6.25 25.86 -21.87
CA LEU A 59 -7.66 26.20 -21.84
C LEU A 59 -7.99 27.31 -20.83
N LYS A 60 -7.03 28.12 -20.42
CA LYS A 60 -7.24 29.09 -19.33
C LYS A 60 -8.36 30.10 -19.63
N SER A 61 -8.65 30.40 -20.88
CA SER A 61 -9.78 31.26 -21.29
C SER A 61 -11.15 30.62 -21.11
N GLU A 62 -11.22 29.31 -21.03
CA GLU A 62 -12.47 28.54 -21.01
C GLU A 62 -12.99 28.24 -19.60
N TRP A 63 -12.21 28.58 -18.58
CA TRP A 63 -12.57 28.32 -17.16
C TRP A 63 -12.12 29.43 -16.24
N SER A 64 -12.72 29.47 -15.05
CA SER A 64 -12.38 30.44 -14.00
C SER A 64 -12.14 29.73 -12.66
N GLY A 65 -11.39 30.37 -11.78
CA GLY A 65 -11.04 29.84 -10.48
C GLY A 65 -9.56 29.54 -10.33
N THR A 66 -9.22 28.72 -9.35
CA THR A 66 -7.86 28.31 -9.04
C THR A 66 -7.75 26.80 -9.11
N LEU A 67 -6.83 26.30 -9.91
CA LEU A 67 -6.42 24.90 -9.92
C LEU A 67 -5.17 24.76 -9.07
N VAL A 68 -5.22 23.89 -8.08
CA VAL A 68 -4.04 23.48 -7.30
C VAL A 68 -3.77 22.01 -7.66
N VAL A 69 -2.58 21.75 -8.15
CA VAL A 69 -2.08 20.40 -8.41
C VAL A 69 -1.05 20.04 -7.34
N TYR A 70 -1.12 18.82 -6.80
CA TYR A 70 -0.16 18.33 -5.83
C TYR A 70 0.11 16.84 -6.05
N ALA A 71 1.33 16.43 -5.72
CA ALA A 71 1.74 15.04 -5.70
C ALA A 71 1.91 14.60 -4.23
N GLN A 72 1.21 13.56 -3.84
CA GLN A 72 1.28 13.01 -2.49
C GLN A 72 2.48 12.06 -2.38
N PRO A 73 3.43 12.31 -1.47
CA PRO A 73 4.49 11.37 -1.17
C PRO A 73 3.99 10.25 -0.27
N ALA A 74 4.75 9.15 -0.12
CA ALA A 74 4.51 8.09 0.87
C ALA A 74 3.05 7.60 0.91
N GLU A 75 2.43 7.43 -0.26
CA GLU A 75 1.03 7.00 -0.38
C GLU A 75 0.87 5.53 0.02
N GLU A 76 1.78 4.65 -0.41
CA GLU A 76 1.74 3.21 -0.15
C GLU A 76 1.84 2.83 1.34
N VAL A 77 2.42 3.71 2.14
CA VAL A 77 2.50 3.54 3.60
C VAL A 77 1.44 4.37 4.36
N GLY A 78 0.53 5.05 3.65
CA GLY A 78 -0.58 5.80 4.22
C GLY A 78 -0.19 7.05 5.01
N LEU A 79 1.04 7.55 4.90
CA LEU A 79 1.55 8.64 5.74
C LEU A 79 1.53 10.01 5.05
N GLY A 80 1.63 10.05 3.72
CA GLY A 80 1.89 11.28 2.99
C GLY A 80 0.76 12.29 3.05
N ALA A 81 -0.50 11.88 2.89
CA ALA A 81 -1.64 12.78 2.93
C ALA A 81 -1.75 13.47 4.30
N LYS A 82 -1.61 12.69 5.38
CA LYS A 82 -1.62 13.25 6.74
C LYS A 82 -0.48 14.24 6.95
N ALA A 83 0.73 13.90 6.51
CA ALA A 83 1.89 14.78 6.63
C ALA A 83 1.68 16.11 5.88
N MET A 84 1.12 16.07 4.65
CA MET A 84 0.81 17.26 3.89
C MET A 84 -0.24 18.15 4.59
N VAL A 85 -1.27 17.55 5.16
CA VAL A 85 -2.30 18.28 5.92
C VAL A 85 -1.72 18.87 7.19
N ASP A 86 -0.93 18.13 7.94
CA ASP A 86 -0.28 18.59 9.17
C ASP A 86 0.74 19.71 8.88
N ASP A 87 1.41 19.68 7.73
CA ASP A 87 2.30 20.77 7.26
C ASP A 87 1.55 21.98 6.72
N GLY A 88 0.24 21.93 6.62
CA GLY A 88 -0.62 23.05 6.31
C GLY A 88 -1.15 23.12 4.88
N LEU A 89 -1.30 21.99 4.21
CA LEU A 89 -2.06 21.94 2.97
C LEU A 89 -3.47 22.50 3.20
N GLY A 90 -3.84 23.55 2.44
CA GLY A 90 -5.09 24.29 2.61
C GLY A 90 -5.04 25.43 3.63
N THR A 91 -3.89 25.69 4.29
CA THR A 91 -3.73 26.78 5.27
C THR A 91 -2.50 27.65 5.03
N ARG A 92 -1.36 27.09 4.62
CA ARG A 92 -0.10 27.79 4.42
C ARG A 92 0.01 28.48 3.04
N GLY A 93 -0.99 29.31 2.70
CA GLY A 93 -1.03 30.00 1.40
C GLY A 93 -1.62 29.16 0.26
N PHE A 94 -1.98 27.93 0.52
CA PHE A 94 -2.77 27.12 -0.39
C PHE A 94 -4.26 27.31 -0.09
N PRO A 95 -5.10 27.63 -1.10
CA PRO A 95 -6.53 27.79 -0.87
C PRO A 95 -7.14 26.46 -0.44
N LYS A 96 -8.10 26.51 0.47
CA LYS A 96 -8.94 25.35 0.77
C LYS A 96 -9.74 24.98 -0.50
N PRO A 97 -9.68 23.74 -0.97
CA PRO A 97 -10.40 23.37 -2.17
C PRO A 97 -11.91 23.29 -1.93
N ASP A 98 -12.70 23.72 -2.91
CA ASP A 98 -14.14 23.44 -2.95
C ASP A 98 -14.39 22.01 -3.47
N PHE A 99 -13.51 21.52 -4.33
CA PHE A 99 -13.53 20.17 -4.89
C PHE A 99 -12.13 19.57 -4.87
N ALA A 100 -12.06 18.27 -4.60
CA ALA A 100 -10.83 17.49 -4.72
C ALA A 100 -11.07 16.33 -5.69
N LEU A 101 -10.15 16.16 -6.62
CA LEU A 101 -10.20 15.09 -7.63
C LEU A 101 -8.94 14.24 -7.51
N GLY A 102 -9.13 12.93 -7.58
CA GLY A 102 -8.06 11.96 -7.66
C GLY A 102 -8.41 10.86 -8.66
N SER A 103 -7.41 10.27 -9.27
CA SER A 103 -7.58 9.15 -10.18
C SER A 103 -6.55 8.08 -9.89
N HIS A 104 -6.92 6.85 -10.15
CA HIS A 104 -6.05 5.69 -9.98
C HIS A 104 -6.21 4.72 -11.15
N THR A 105 -5.13 4.06 -11.53
CA THR A 105 -5.19 2.96 -12.51
C THR A 105 -5.98 1.79 -11.93
N ALA A 106 -6.68 1.08 -12.80
CA ALA A 106 -7.39 -0.14 -12.43
C ALA A 106 -7.27 -1.18 -13.57
N PRO A 107 -7.37 -2.47 -13.27
CA PRO A 107 -7.35 -3.52 -14.29
C PRO A 107 -8.66 -3.47 -15.10
N ALA A 108 -8.68 -2.63 -16.15
CA ALA A 108 -9.78 -2.43 -17.06
C ALA A 108 -9.27 -2.26 -18.50
N ALA A 109 -10.15 -2.25 -19.46
CA ALA A 109 -9.77 -1.96 -20.86
C ALA A 109 -9.26 -0.53 -20.98
N VAL A 110 -8.23 -0.35 -21.83
CA VAL A 110 -7.63 0.98 -22.08
C VAL A 110 -8.71 1.95 -22.57
N GLY A 111 -8.70 3.17 -22.04
CA GLY A 111 -9.67 4.22 -22.35
C GLY A 111 -10.93 4.19 -21.49
N MET A 112 -11.12 3.20 -20.66
CA MET A 112 -12.23 3.19 -19.71
C MET A 112 -11.95 4.10 -18.52
N VAL A 113 -12.94 4.92 -18.16
CA VAL A 113 -12.97 5.69 -16.93
C VAL A 113 -14.18 5.23 -16.13
N SER A 114 -13.96 4.88 -14.86
CA SER A 114 -15.03 4.46 -13.95
C SER A 114 -15.16 5.45 -12.81
N ASN A 115 -16.38 5.88 -12.55
CA ASN A 115 -16.73 6.68 -11.40
C ASN A 115 -18.04 6.17 -10.79
N THR A 116 -18.20 6.32 -9.49
CA THR A 116 -19.39 5.85 -8.76
C THR A 116 -19.79 6.92 -7.77
N ALA A 117 -21.07 7.21 -7.68
CA ALA A 117 -21.59 8.07 -6.64
C ALA A 117 -21.49 7.39 -5.27
N GLY A 118 -21.09 8.14 -4.25
CA GLY A 118 -20.88 7.63 -2.90
C GLY A 118 -19.49 7.06 -2.68
N VAL A 119 -19.36 6.13 -1.74
CA VAL A 119 -18.07 5.53 -1.35
C VAL A 119 -17.56 4.65 -2.51
N ARG A 120 -16.35 4.94 -2.99
CA ARG A 120 -15.68 4.17 -4.05
C ARG A 120 -14.59 3.25 -3.52
N MET A 121 -13.87 3.68 -2.50
CA MET A 121 -12.75 2.95 -1.91
C MET A 121 -13.06 2.63 -0.44
N ALA A 122 -12.61 1.48 0.02
CA ALA A 122 -12.67 1.12 1.43
C ALA A 122 -11.59 1.87 2.22
N GLY A 123 -11.78 1.98 3.54
CA GLY A 123 -10.70 2.31 4.45
C GLY A 123 -9.71 1.14 4.59
N VAL A 124 -8.54 1.41 5.13
CA VAL A 124 -7.53 0.41 5.44
C VAL A 124 -7.04 0.58 6.88
N ASP A 125 -6.92 -0.54 7.57
CA ASP A 125 -6.27 -0.64 8.87
C ASP A 125 -5.12 -1.64 8.76
N GLN A 126 -4.01 -1.33 9.40
CA GLN A 126 -2.84 -2.21 9.47
C GLN A 126 -2.63 -2.66 10.91
N LEU A 127 -2.35 -3.96 11.09
CA LEU A 127 -2.10 -4.57 12.39
C LEU A 127 -0.78 -5.31 12.36
N ASP A 128 0.09 -5.01 13.34
CA ASP A 128 1.26 -5.81 13.65
C ASP A 128 0.95 -6.71 14.84
N VAL A 129 1.06 -8.02 14.66
CA VAL A 129 0.73 -9.02 15.68
C VAL A 129 1.98 -9.77 16.08
N GLU A 130 2.38 -9.67 17.34
CA GLU A 130 3.49 -10.42 17.90
C GLU A 130 2.96 -11.60 18.74
N LEU A 131 3.35 -12.81 18.37
CA LEU A 131 3.03 -14.03 19.12
C LEU A 131 4.28 -14.50 19.84
N ARG A 132 4.22 -14.55 21.17
CA ARG A 132 5.34 -14.96 22.02
C ARG A 132 5.09 -16.36 22.57
N GLY A 133 6.08 -17.21 22.40
CA GLY A 133 6.07 -18.59 22.88
C GLY A 133 7.12 -18.86 23.96
N VAL A 134 7.43 -20.13 24.13
CA VAL A 134 8.55 -20.63 24.94
C VAL A 134 9.38 -21.54 24.05
N GLY A 135 10.59 -21.13 23.76
CA GLY A 135 11.49 -21.84 22.85
C GLY A 135 11.89 -23.21 23.37
N GLY A 136 12.26 -24.11 22.46
CA GLY A 136 12.63 -25.45 22.80
C GLY A 136 13.30 -26.22 21.67
N HIS A 137 13.73 -27.44 21.96
CA HIS A 137 14.29 -28.33 20.95
C HIS A 137 13.16 -28.92 20.11
N GLY A 138 13.30 -28.93 18.76
CA GLY A 138 12.26 -29.38 17.87
C GLY A 138 11.82 -30.84 18.05
N SER A 139 12.61 -31.68 18.74
CA SER A 139 12.22 -33.06 19.08
C SER A 139 11.50 -33.21 20.42
N ALA A 140 11.34 -32.12 21.19
CA ALA A 140 10.67 -32.10 22.49
C ALA A 140 9.63 -30.96 22.56
N PRO A 141 8.66 -30.93 21.63
CA PRO A 141 7.69 -29.83 21.54
C PRO A 141 6.75 -29.75 22.77
N GLU A 142 6.60 -30.84 23.52
CA GLU A 142 5.80 -30.89 24.74
C GLU A 142 6.39 -30.03 25.89
N LEU A 143 7.64 -29.61 25.76
CA LEU A 143 8.34 -28.72 26.73
C LEU A 143 8.34 -27.26 26.29
N ALA A 144 7.74 -26.97 25.14
CA ALA A 144 7.74 -25.64 24.51
C ALA A 144 6.31 -25.09 24.33
N ILE A 145 6.23 -23.82 23.98
CA ILE A 145 5.01 -23.19 23.45
C ILE A 145 5.38 -22.64 22.09
N ASP A 146 4.95 -23.32 21.05
CA ASP A 146 5.38 -23.05 19.68
C ASP A 146 4.66 -21.85 19.04
N PRO A 147 5.33 -20.68 18.87
CA PRO A 147 4.71 -19.51 18.27
C PRO A 147 4.51 -19.67 16.76
N VAL A 148 5.24 -20.59 16.09
CA VAL A 148 5.04 -20.87 14.66
C VAL A 148 3.69 -21.56 14.43
N VAL A 149 3.37 -22.54 15.26
CA VAL A 149 2.06 -23.19 15.23
C VAL A 149 0.93 -22.23 15.60
N MET A 150 1.16 -21.36 16.60
CA MET A 150 0.20 -20.31 16.94
C MET A 150 -0.06 -19.36 15.76
N ALA A 151 1.01 -18.93 15.09
CA ALA A 151 0.90 -18.04 13.93
C ALA A 151 0.13 -18.71 12.78
N ALA A 152 0.39 -19.98 12.49
CA ALA A 152 -0.33 -20.72 11.46
C ALA A 152 -1.83 -20.81 11.77
N GLN A 153 -2.19 -21.10 13.03
CA GLN A 153 -3.58 -21.12 13.47
C GLN A 153 -4.24 -19.74 13.40
N ALA A 154 -3.52 -18.69 13.80
CA ALA A 154 -4.02 -17.32 13.72
C ALA A 154 -4.31 -16.91 12.28
N VAL A 155 -3.41 -17.19 11.32
CA VAL A 155 -3.63 -16.91 9.89
C VAL A 155 -4.92 -17.58 9.40
N LEU A 156 -5.14 -18.85 9.72
CA LEU A 156 -6.35 -19.58 9.34
C LEU A 156 -7.60 -19.00 10.01
N ALA A 157 -7.52 -18.66 11.28
CA ALA A 157 -8.62 -18.05 12.03
C ALA A 157 -9.01 -16.68 11.46
N TYR A 158 -8.03 -15.84 11.11
CA TYR A 158 -8.30 -14.53 10.52
C TYR A 158 -9.10 -14.63 9.22
N GLN A 159 -8.85 -15.65 8.38
CA GLN A 159 -9.62 -15.83 7.14
C GLN A 159 -11.11 -16.09 7.41
N THR A 160 -11.46 -16.60 8.59
CA THR A 160 -12.87 -16.85 8.96
C THR A 160 -13.62 -15.56 9.31
N ILE A 161 -12.94 -14.47 9.63
CA ILE A 161 -13.58 -13.19 9.94
C ILE A 161 -14.41 -12.73 8.75
N VAL A 162 -13.81 -12.64 7.57
CA VAL A 162 -14.50 -12.22 6.35
C VAL A 162 -15.55 -13.26 5.94
N SER A 163 -15.18 -14.54 5.93
CA SER A 163 -16.05 -15.60 5.39
C SER A 163 -17.20 -16.00 6.31
N ARG A 164 -17.16 -15.71 7.64
CA ARG A 164 -18.13 -16.20 8.62
C ARG A 164 -18.70 -15.13 9.55
N THR A 165 -18.09 -13.95 9.62
CA THR A 165 -18.50 -12.92 10.60
C THR A 165 -19.04 -11.67 9.91
N ILE A 166 -18.58 -11.36 8.70
CA ILE A 166 -19.02 -10.20 7.94
C ILE A 166 -20.18 -10.57 7.02
N ASP A 167 -21.16 -9.68 6.92
CA ASP A 167 -22.26 -9.82 5.96
C ASP A 167 -21.71 -9.96 4.55
N PRO A 168 -22.07 -11.01 3.79
CA PRO A 168 -21.54 -11.24 2.43
C PRO A 168 -21.86 -10.12 1.43
N GLN A 169 -22.77 -9.21 1.74
CA GLN A 169 -23.04 -8.01 0.95
C GLN A 169 -22.15 -6.82 1.31
N THR A 170 -21.40 -6.91 2.38
CA THR A 170 -20.45 -5.88 2.82
C THR A 170 -19.06 -6.19 2.26
N PRO A 171 -18.52 -5.36 1.35
CA PRO A 171 -17.17 -5.54 0.85
C PRO A 171 -16.15 -5.45 1.99
N ALA A 172 -15.40 -6.52 2.22
CA ALA A 172 -14.34 -6.57 3.20
C ALA A 172 -13.23 -7.53 2.76
N VAL A 173 -12.00 -7.17 3.08
CA VAL A 173 -10.82 -7.99 2.80
C VAL A 173 -9.96 -8.03 4.05
N LEU A 174 -9.41 -9.19 4.38
CA LEU A 174 -8.38 -9.35 5.39
C LEU A 174 -7.23 -10.12 4.76
N THR A 175 -6.07 -9.50 4.74
CA THR A 175 -4.86 -10.09 4.15
C THR A 175 -3.77 -10.16 5.22
N VAL A 176 -3.15 -11.32 5.35
CA VAL A 176 -1.88 -11.45 6.07
C VAL A 176 -0.78 -11.27 5.04
N GLY A 177 -0.24 -10.06 4.95
CA GLY A 177 0.76 -9.68 3.94
C GLY A 177 2.16 -10.22 4.25
N ALA A 178 2.50 -10.34 5.53
CA ALA A 178 3.80 -10.85 5.95
C ALA A 178 3.69 -11.75 7.19
N ILE A 179 4.55 -12.73 7.27
CA ILE A 179 4.77 -13.55 8.45
C ILE A 179 6.27 -13.83 8.60
N ARG A 180 6.80 -13.65 9.81
CA ARG A 180 8.18 -13.95 10.13
C ARG A 180 8.19 -14.78 11.41
N ALA A 181 8.83 -15.94 11.37
CA ALA A 181 8.88 -16.84 12.52
C ALA A 181 10.08 -17.78 12.40
N GLY A 182 10.76 -17.99 13.53
CA GLY A 182 11.87 -18.92 13.65
C GLY A 182 13.10 -18.55 12.81
N ARG A 183 14.14 -19.36 12.96
CA ARG A 183 15.39 -19.24 12.22
C ARG A 183 15.95 -20.58 11.81
N ASP A 184 15.96 -21.52 12.75
CA ASP A 184 16.60 -22.82 12.59
C ASP A 184 15.54 -23.94 12.55
N ASN A 185 15.76 -24.94 11.69
CA ASN A 185 14.79 -25.98 11.39
C ASN A 185 14.52 -27.00 12.51
N ASN A 186 15.37 -27.02 13.54
CA ASN A 186 15.28 -27.93 14.68
C ASN A 186 15.07 -27.21 16.02
N VAL A 187 14.71 -25.93 15.98
CA VAL A 187 14.50 -25.08 17.15
C VAL A 187 13.10 -24.47 17.08
N ILE A 188 12.33 -24.62 18.16
CA ILE A 188 11.10 -23.87 18.39
C ILE A 188 11.51 -22.48 18.91
N PRO A 189 11.13 -21.38 18.23
CA PRO A 189 11.56 -20.03 18.60
C PRO A 189 10.97 -19.50 19.91
#